data_7b22b638b7cd8767561efce7d76a1695
#
_entry.id   7b22b638b7cd8767561efce7d76a1695
#
_cell.length_a   1.000
_cell.length_b   1.000
_cell.length_c   1.000
_cell.angle_alpha   90.00
_cell.angle_beta   90.00
_cell.angle_gamma   90.00
#
_symmetry.space_group_name_H-M   'P 1'
#
loop_
_entity.id
_entity.type
_entity.pdbx_description
1 polymer ?
#
loop_
_entity_poly.entity_id
_entity_poly.type
_entity_poly.pdbx_seq_one_letter_code
_entity_poly.pdbx_strand_id
1 'polypeptide(L)'
;MIVTVALLIGISACSNKNNLSQKEMEESLVGLWYEEFAYEDVTEDGTPFSHALIAVEAKDDHTGYVALAVFDDEFNEPIEVYGGPTGAPFTWQVSPDGQVTLTDPKSGETIVSGSTRAEGNNSKIVAIDQIKMNCGQDGVTFSSASHNGTLSKAGDDKGDMIQDWMAKSTLPRACITDSIPVEIAPDIMNYVFNYPSVDPFGKPCTLSGTISVDKTLAQDGKPYNGIMLFNHFTIYATTQAPSRGAVEFPTGAAFTNFIVVAPDYYGFGITEKQPQAYCISRANGRAALDAYLAAKRLIEKLKVKKGKDFVIVGYSEGGQTTMGVLREISERHPEIKVKRAFAGDGPYDINSMYDAISKGGTEMPSTVCNVLYAYNHFFNLGYDIHDYLKDPVASNFDEWFLSKKYKRRALDEELIKTRNTTDICTKDVLDVNSPMSQKFKAAFSKDALTSGWTPRSDFDVMLFHDTKDDVVPVENFYAMSKFLKDKGIKTQEFVDEYSSEIINEIGVTNHETSAVSFFSEIIGWIGKNYNDN
;
A
#
# COMPACT_ATOMS: atom_id res chain seq x y z
N MET A 1 24.56 -0.27 18.21
CA MET A 1 24.33 -0.04 19.65
C MET A 1 22.93 -0.58 19.91
N ILE A 2 22.81 -1.62 20.70
CA ILE A 2 21.54 -2.33 20.95
C ILE A 2 20.77 -1.46 21.94
N VAL A 3 19.67 -0.86 21.49
CA VAL A 3 18.73 -0.20 22.40
C VAL A 3 17.98 -1.31 23.12
N THR A 4 18.31 -1.54 24.37
CA THR A 4 17.57 -2.44 25.23
C THR A 4 16.39 -1.64 25.78
N VAL A 5 15.23 -1.80 25.19
CA VAL A 5 13.98 -1.36 25.79
C VAL A 5 13.72 -2.29 26.97
N ALA A 6 14.12 -1.86 28.16
CA ALA A 6 13.77 -2.56 29.39
C ALA A 6 12.33 -2.23 29.74
N LEU A 7 11.44 -3.13 29.39
CA LEU A 7 10.03 -3.04 29.75
C LEU A 7 9.81 -3.77 31.08
N LEU A 8 9.20 -3.09 32.01
CA LEU A 8 8.84 -3.60 33.28
C LEU A 8 7.34 -3.66 33.44
N ILE A 9 6.83 -4.89 33.45
CA ILE A 9 5.44 -5.16 33.76
C ILE A 9 5.37 -5.71 35.19
N GLY A 10 5.00 -4.84 36.12
CA GLY A 10 4.55 -5.27 37.43
C GLY A 10 3.03 -5.42 37.39
N ILE A 11 2.55 -6.65 37.47
CA ILE A 11 1.11 -6.89 37.51
C ILE A 11 0.72 -6.95 39.00
N SER A 12 -0.09 -5.98 39.40
CA SER A 12 -0.72 -6.02 40.70
C SER A 12 -2.02 -6.80 40.59
N ALA A 13 -2.13 -7.92 41.24
CA ALA A 13 -3.35 -8.69 41.32
C ALA A 13 -4.52 -7.79 41.73
N CYS A 14 -5.60 -7.84 40.98
CA CYS A 14 -6.88 -7.30 41.40
C CYS A 14 -7.31 -8.03 42.66
N SER A 15 -7.13 -7.45 43.82
CA SER A 15 -7.78 -7.88 45.03
C SER A 15 -9.24 -7.40 44.98
N ASN A 16 -10.07 -7.98 44.12
CA ASN A 16 -11.51 -7.99 44.31
C ASN A 16 -12.19 -8.96 43.33
N LYS A 17 -12.59 -10.10 43.89
CA LYS A 17 -13.76 -10.92 43.56
C LYS A 17 -14.08 -11.14 42.07
N ASN A 18 -13.14 -11.55 41.26
CA ASN A 18 -13.46 -12.17 40.00
C ASN A 18 -13.32 -13.69 40.17
N ASN A 19 -14.45 -14.41 40.08
CA ASN A 19 -14.49 -15.86 40.08
C ASN A 19 -14.01 -16.47 38.74
N LEU A 20 -13.04 -15.88 38.08
CA LEU A 20 -12.47 -16.42 36.84
C LEU A 20 -11.46 -17.51 37.21
N SER A 21 -11.56 -18.65 36.53
CA SER A 21 -10.52 -19.67 36.58
C SER A 21 -9.23 -19.15 35.94
N GLN A 22 -8.10 -19.74 36.28
CA GLN A 22 -6.80 -19.41 35.65
C GLN A 22 -6.88 -19.49 34.12
N LYS A 23 -7.57 -20.50 33.59
CA LYS A 23 -7.80 -20.66 32.14
C LYS A 23 -8.58 -19.49 31.52
N GLU A 24 -9.65 -19.05 32.18
CA GLU A 24 -10.43 -17.89 31.69
C GLU A 24 -9.61 -16.60 31.75
N MET A 25 -8.73 -16.45 32.72
CA MET A 25 -7.79 -15.32 32.80
C MET A 25 -6.74 -15.38 31.66
N GLU A 26 -6.19 -16.55 31.38
CA GLU A 26 -5.28 -16.76 30.26
C GLU A 26 -5.94 -16.45 28.93
N GLU A 27 -7.15 -17.00 28.68
CA GLU A 27 -7.93 -16.72 27.47
C GLU A 27 -8.29 -15.23 27.31
N SER A 28 -8.50 -14.51 28.40
CA SER A 28 -8.80 -13.08 28.38
C SER A 28 -7.61 -12.22 27.98
N LEU A 29 -6.39 -12.67 28.29
CA LEU A 29 -5.15 -11.95 27.96
C LEU A 29 -4.71 -12.14 26.51
N VAL A 30 -5.08 -13.24 25.87
CA VAL A 30 -4.70 -13.50 24.48
C VAL A 30 -5.25 -12.42 23.55
N GLY A 31 -4.37 -11.84 22.75
CA GLY A 31 -4.67 -10.82 21.77
C GLY A 31 -3.65 -9.70 21.73
N LEU A 32 -3.94 -8.73 20.87
CA LEU A 32 -3.15 -7.51 20.76
C LEU A 32 -3.86 -6.38 21.52
N TRP A 33 -3.11 -5.72 22.38
CA TRP A 33 -3.55 -4.62 23.23
C TRP A 33 -2.73 -3.39 22.92
N TYR A 34 -3.33 -2.20 22.92
CA TYR A 34 -2.63 -0.95 22.62
C TYR A 34 -3.18 0.24 23.39
N GLU A 35 -2.35 1.26 23.50
CA GLU A 35 -2.73 2.59 23.96
C GLU A 35 -1.98 3.64 23.17
N GLU A 36 -2.68 4.69 22.74
CA GLU A 36 -2.11 5.89 22.13
C GLU A 36 -2.11 7.02 23.16
N PHE A 37 -1.00 7.74 23.28
CA PHE A 37 -0.86 8.84 24.20
C PHE A 37 0.04 9.95 23.65
N ALA A 38 -0.24 11.19 24.07
CA ALA A 38 0.60 12.33 23.73
C ALA A 38 1.94 12.20 24.46
N TYR A 39 3.03 12.26 23.73
CA TYR A 39 4.38 12.20 24.24
C TYR A 39 5.34 12.92 23.29
N GLU A 40 5.93 14.04 23.72
CA GLU A 40 6.83 14.86 22.93
C GLU A 40 8.28 14.53 23.24
N ASP A 41 9.04 14.09 22.25
CA ASP A 41 10.49 13.85 22.32
C ASP A 41 11.09 13.79 20.91
N VAL A 42 12.32 13.32 20.77
CA VAL A 42 13.01 13.09 19.51
C VAL A 42 13.50 11.65 19.42
N THR A 43 13.50 11.10 18.21
CA THR A 43 14.08 9.80 17.90
C THR A 43 15.61 9.86 18.00
N GLU A 44 16.30 8.69 17.90
CA GLU A 44 17.77 8.65 17.94
C GLU A 44 18.45 9.49 16.84
N ASP A 45 17.81 9.67 15.68
CA ASP A 45 18.30 10.50 14.60
C ASP A 45 17.89 11.97 14.71
N GLY A 46 17.23 12.36 15.82
CA GLY A 46 16.82 13.72 16.12
C GLY A 46 15.50 14.15 15.47
N THR A 47 14.72 13.21 14.92
CA THR A 47 13.39 13.52 14.37
C THR A 47 12.40 13.73 15.51
N PRO A 48 11.72 14.89 15.60
CA PRO A 48 10.73 15.14 16.65
C PRO A 48 9.49 14.28 16.45
N PHE A 49 8.85 13.89 17.56
CA PHE A 49 7.56 13.24 17.58
C PHE A 49 6.70 13.77 18.73
N SER A 50 5.39 13.66 18.62
CA SER A 50 4.42 14.23 19.58
C SER A 50 3.46 13.19 20.15
N HIS A 51 3.42 11.99 19.58
CA HIS A 51 2.57 10.88 20.01
C HIS A 51 3.33 9.58 20.08
N ALA A 52 2.91 8.72 20.97
CA ALA A 52 3.41 7.36 21.09
C ALA A 52 2.24 6.36 21.20
N LEU A 53 2.46 5.16 20.67
CA LEU A 53 1.57 4.02 20.83
C LEU A 53 2.40 2.88 21.45
N ILE A 54 1.93 2.37 22.56
CA ILE A 54 2.43 1.11 23.09
C ILE A 54 1.51 -0.02 22.63
N ALA A 55 2.12 -1.14 22.19
CA ALA A 55 1.41 -2.36 21.83
C ALA A 55 1.98 -3.55 22.57
N VAL A 56 1.12 -4.41 23.07
CA VAL A 56 1.45 -5.67 23.73
C VAL A 56 0.67 -6.79 23.07
N GLU A 57 1.35 -7.75 22.47
CA GLU A 57 0.72 -8.97 21.98
C GLU A 57 1.00 -10.12 22.92
N ALA A 58 -0.05 -10.79 23.38
CA ALA A 58 0.02 -12.05 24.12
C ALA A 58 -0.63 -13.14 23.26
N LYS A 59 0.12 -14.20 22.95
CA LYS A 59 -0.33 -15.31 22.09
C LYS A 59 -0.78 -16.51 22.91
N ASP A 60 -1.58 -17.35 22.32
CA ASP A 60 -2.13 -18.57 22.92
C ASP A 60 -1.07 -19.64 23.23
N ASP A 61 0.11 -19.54 22.59
CA ASP A 61 1.29 -20.38 22.88
C ASP A 61 2.14 -19.87 24.04
N HIS A 62 1.64 -18.91 24.82
CA HIS A 62 2.32 -18.24 25.94
C HIS A 62 3.55 -17.43 25.54
N THR A 63 3.69 -17.09 24.27
CA THR A 63 4.68 -16.11 23.80
C THR A 63 4.04 -14.75 23.59
N GLY A 64 4.84 -13.73 23.42
CA GLY A 64 4.37 -12.39 23.10
C GLY A 64 5.51 -11.42 22.85
N TYR A 65 5.15 -10.17 22.62
CA TYR A 65 6.11 -9.08 22.49
C TYR A 65 5.50 -7.75 22.91
N VAL A 66 6.39 -6.81 23.16
CA VAL A 66 6.02 -5.41 23.37
C VAL A 66 6.65 -4.55 22.30
N ALA A 67 5.96 -3.52 21.88
CA ALA A 67 6.48 -2.52 20.98
C ALA A 67 6.03 -1.12 21.36
N LEU A 68 6.84 -0.14 21.01
CA LEU A 68 6.55 1.28 21.11
C LEU A 68 6.71 1.90 19.73
N ALA A 69 5.63 2.44 19.19
CA ALA A 69 5.64 3.21 17.96
C ALA A 69 5.54 4.70 18.29
N VAL A 70 6.31 5.55 17.62
CA VAL A 70 6.30 7.01 17.82
C VAL A 70 5.89 7.73 16.54
N PHE A 71 5.12 8.81 16.68
CA PHE A 71 4.45 9.51 15.58
C PHE A 71 4.60 11.01 15.71
N ASP A 72 4.50 11.72 14.57
CA ASP A 72 4.23 13.15 14.56
C ASP A 72 2.74 13.46 14.42
N ASP A 73 2.36 14.75 14.50
CA ASP A 73 0.96 15.20 14.41
C ASP A 73 0.33 15.04 13.02
N GLU A 74 1.14 14.84 11.98
CA GLU A 74 0.67 14.79 10.60
C GLU A 74 0.52 13.36 10.06
N PHE A 75 1.16 12.39 10.73
CA PHE A 75 1.26 11.02 10.22
C PHE A 75 0.74 9.99 11.21
N ASN A 76 -0.06 9.09 10.70
CA ASN A 76 -0.47 7.90 11.45
C ASN A 76 0.37 6.65 11.09
N GLU A 77 1.45 6.84 10.37
CA GLU A 77 2.51 5.83 10.32
C GLU A 77 3.61 6.18 11.32
N PRO A 78 4.11 5.21 12.06
CA PRO A 78 5.15 5.49 13.05
C PRO A 78 6.42 6.00 12.37
N ILE A 79 6.99 7.07 12.93
CA ILE A 79 8.33 7.54 12.57
C ILE A 79 9.35 6.46 12.87
N GLU A 80 9.16 5.79 14.00
CA GLU A 80 10.01 4.71 14.46
C GLU A 80 9.21 3.72 15.30
N VAL A 81 9.60 2.44 15.25
CA VAL A 81 9.05 1.38 16.09
C VAL A 81 10.19 0.72 16.84
N TYR A 82 10.08 0.65 18.16
CA TYR A 82 11.01 0.00 19.04
C TYR A 82 10.43 -1.31 19.59
N GLY A 83 11.24 -2.33 19.80
CA GLY A 83 10.81 -3.62 20.33
C GLY A 83 10.22 -4.53 19.25
N GLY A 84 9.00 -5.02 19.48
CA GLY A 84 8.33 -5.96 18.57
C GLY A 84 8.84 -7.41 18.71
N PRO A 85 8.43 -8.32 17.77
CA PRO A 85 8.69 -9.76 17.88
C PRO A 85 10.17 -10.14 17.98
N THR A 86 11.06 -9.34 17.40
CA THR A 86 12.51 -9.60 17.39
C THR A 86 13.28 -8.80 18.41
N GLY A 87 12.76 -7.63 18.83
CA GLY A 87 13.44 -6.70 19.73
C GLY A 87 13.09 -6.85 21.20
N ALA A 88 11.83 -7.15 21.51
CA ALA A 88 11.35 -7.32 22.90
C ALA A 88 10.35 -8.47 23.02
N PRO A 89 10.75 -9.71 22.68
CA PRO A 89 9.92 -10.89 22.89
C PRO A 89 9.87 -11.27 24.37
N PHE A 90 8.76 -11.88 24.81
CA PHE A 90 8.63 -12.47 26.15
C PHE A 90 7.87 -13.81 26.08
N THR A 91 7.99 -14.60 27.16
CA THR A 91 7.04 -15.66 27.50
C THR A 91 6.23 -15.22 28.72
N TRP A 92 4.98 -15.67 28.83
CA TRP A 92 4.11 -15.26 29.91
C TRP A 92 3.40 -16.44 30.59
N GLN A 93 3.08 -16.26 31.88
CA GLN A 93 2.32 -17.21 32.68
C GLN A 93 1.39 -16.45 33.61
N VAL A 94 0.21 -17.01 33.86
CA VAL A 94 -0.75 -16.49 34.83
C VAL A 94 -0.77 -17.44 36.05
N SER A 95 -0.59 -16.90 37.25
CA SER A 95 -0.73 -17.63 38.47
C SER A 95 -2.22 -17.79 38.87
N PRO A 96 -2.58 -18.75 39.76
CA PRO A 96 -3.96 -18.95 40.19
C PRO A 96 -4.60 -17.73 40.86
N ASP A 97 -3.81 -16.80 41.38
CA ASP A 97 -4.23 -15.53 41.98
C ASP A 97 -4.30 -14.39 40.95
N GLY A 98 -4.09 -14.68 39.66
CA GLY A 98 -4.24 -13.73 38.55
C GLY A 98 -3.01 -12.87 38.28
N GLN A 99 -1.85 -13.17 38.93
CA GLN A 99 -0.62 -12.48 38.56
C GLN A 99 -0.05 -13.03 37.26
N VAL A 100 0.32 -12.12 36.34
CA VAL A 100 1.03 -12.48 35.12
C VAL A 100 2.52 -12.25 35.31
N THR A 101 3.31 -13.26 35.01
CA THR A 101 4.78 -13.19 35.02
C THR A 101 5.27 -13.20 33.57
N LEU A 102 6.11 -12.24 33.21
CA LEU A 102 6.80 -12.19 31.92
C LEU A 102 8.26 -12.59 32.09
N THR A 103 8.75 -13.40 31.17
CA THR A 103 10.12 -13.92 31.19
C THR A 103 10.80 -13.66 29.85
N ASP A 104 12.03 -13.16 29.89
CA ASP A 104 12.85 -13.04 28.69
C ASP A 104 13.25 -14.44 28.19
N PRO A 105 12.86 -14.84 26.96
CA PRO A 105 13.14 -16.16 26.44
C PRO A 105 14.65 -16.44 26.22
N LYS A 106 15.50 -15.40 26.18
CA LYS A 106 16.94 -15.54 25.96
C LYS A 106 17.72 -15.73 27.27
N SER A 107 17.40 -14.95 28.27
CA SER A 107 18.10 -15.02 29.59
C SER A 107 17.42 -15.97 30.56
N GLY A 108 16.14 -16.25 30.39
CA GLY A 108 15.31 -16.98 31.35
C GLY A 108 15.01 -16.16 32.61
N GLU A 109 15.40 -14.90 32.65
CA GLU A 109 15.12 -14.00 33.76
C GLU A 109 13.72 -13.46 33.70
N THR A 110 13.07 -13.38 34.85
CA THR A 110 11.79 -12.65 34.94
C THR A 110 12.05 -11.19 34.58
N ILE A 111 11.30 -10.67 33.64
CA ILE A 111 11.38 -9.26 33.27
C ILE A 111 10.80 -8.45 34.43
N VAL A 112 11.66 -8.16 35.40
CA VAL A 112 11.33 -7.38 36.60
C VAL A 112 11.83 -5.95 36.42
N SER A 113 11.08 -5.03 36.98
CA SER A 113 11.35 -3.61 36.97
C SER A 113 12.70 -3.21 37.54
N GLY A 114 13.57 -2.61 36.74
CA GLY A 114 14.80 -1.98 37.15
C GLY A 114 15.25 -0.98 36.10
N SER A 115 15.33 0.27 36.51
CA SER A 115 15.88 1.32 35.67
C SER A 115 17.34 0.98 35.35
N THR A 116 17.65 0.72 34.09
CA THR A 116 19.03 0.88 33.61
C THR A 116 19.14 2.23 32.91
N ARG A 117 19.49 3.23 33.70
CA ARG A 117 20.06 4.47 33.18
C ARG A 117 21.38 4.12 32.52
N ALA A 118 21.46 4.14 31.22
CA ALA A 118 22.74 4.27 30.53
C ALA A 118 23.20 5.71 30.71
N GLU A 119 24.17 5.91 31.61
CA GLU A 119 24.86 7.19 31.72
C GLU A 119 25.69 7.43 30.48
N GLY A 120 25.39 8.52 29.76
CA GLY A 120 26.27 9.11 28.76
C GLY A 120 25.70 9.17 27.36
N ASN A 121 24.71 9.97 27.15
CA ASN A 121 24.45 10.89 26.02
C ASN A 121 23.02 11.45 26.16
N ASN A 122 22.83 12.70 25.76
CA ASN A 122 21.59 13.49 25.94
C ASN A 122 20.36 13.02 25.13
N SER A 123 20.12 11.74 24.98
CA SER A 123 18.86 11.20 24.48
C SER A 123 18.03 10.71 25.65
N LYS A 124 17.00 11.44 25.99
CA LYS A 124 15.95 10.98 26.92
C LYS A 124 15.11 9.95 26.18
N ILE A 125 15.54 8.71 26.16
CA ILE A 125 14.66 7.60 25.78
C ILE A 125 13.66 7.41 26.92
N VAL A 126 12.37 7.34 26.58
CA VAL A 126 11.30 7.02 27.52
C VAL A 126 11.63 5.72 28.23
N ALA A 127 12.10 5.79 29.44
CA ALA A 127 12.07 4.65 30.33
C ALA A 127 10.60 4.46 30.70
N ILE A 128 9.92 3.50 30.08
CA ILE A 128 8.61 3.05 30.54
C ILE A 128 8.86 2.27 31.81
N ASP A 129 8.99 3.00 32.91
CA ASP A 129 9.22 2.43 34.22
C ASP A 129 7.91 1.89 34.79
N GLN A 130 7.81 0.61 34.98
CA GLN A 130 6.74 -0.10 35.69
C GLN A 130 5.35 -0.04 35.04
N ILE A 131 5.09 -1.01 34.19
CA ILE A 131 3.75 -1.26 33.70
C ILE A 131 3.02 -2.19 34.67
N LYS A 132 1.88 -1.74 35.21
CA LYS A 132 0.96 -2.56 35.98
C LYS A 132 -0.27 -2.84 35.13
N MET A 133 -0.55 -4.09 34.89
CA MET A 133 -1.79 -4.51 34.22
C MET A 133 -2.82 -4.98 35.27
N ASN A 134 -4.01 -4.43 35.21
CA ASN A 134 -5.16 -4.90 35.97
C ASN A 134 -6.19 -5.45 35.00
N CYS A 135 -6.51 -6.75 35.11
CA CYS A 135 -7.59 -7.36 34.39
C CYS A 135 -8.91 -7.16 35.16
N GLY A 136 -9.87 -6.46 34.56
CA GLY A 136 -11.22 -6.28 35.08
C GLY A 136 -12.26 -6.73 34.06
N GLN A 137 -13.54 -6.71 34.45
CA GLN A 137 -14.65 -7.05 33.53
C GLN A 137 -14.74 -6.08 32.34
N ASP A 138 -14.15 -4.87 32.45
CA ASP A 138 -14.22 -3.81 31.46
C ASP A 138 -12.90 -3.63 30.65
N GLY A 139 -11.97 -4.58 30.76
CA GLY A 139 -10.73 -4.54 30.01
C GLY A 139 -9.45 -4.56 30.87
N VAL A 140 -8.31 -4.34 30.23
CA VAL A 140 -6.99 -4.33 30.84
C VAL A 140 -6.57 -2.89 31.10
N THR A 141 -6.45 -2.49 32.37
CA THR A 141 -5.89 -1.18 32.72
C THR A 141 -4.38 -1.26 32.85
N PHE A 142 -3.74 -0.19 32.46
CA PHE A 142 -2.31 -0.06 32.37
C PHE A 142 -1.83 1.16 33.16
N SER A 143 -0.77 1.01 33.95
CA SER A 143 -0.12 2.14 34.57
C SER A 143 1.40 1.99 34.54
N SER A 144 2.11 3.06 34.20
CA SER A 144 3.56 3.18 34.35
C SER A 144 3.89 4.31 35.32
N ALA A 145 5.15 4.42 35.72
CA ALA A 145 5.60 5.50 36.61
C ALA A 145 5.43 6.89 35.99
N SER A 146 5.42 6.99 34.65
CA SER A 146 5.29 8.22 33.88
C SER A 146 3.93 8.39 33.19
N HIS A 147 3.11 7.33 33.13
CA HIS A 147 1.83 7.35 32.42
C HIS A 147 0.83 6.38 33.05
N ASN A 148 -0.42 6.83 33.19
CA ASN A 148 -1.55 5.99 33.60
C ASN A 148 -2.57 5.98 32.47
N GLY A 149 -2.83 4.81 31.92
CA GLY A 149 -3.77 4.63 30.84
C GLY A 149 -4.49 3.29 30.87
N THR A 150 -5.28 3.05 29.85
CA THR A 150 -6.02 1.81 29.69
C THR A 150 -5.69 1.20 28.34
N LEU A 151 -5.13 0.00 28.34
CA LEU A 151 -4.95 -0.75 27.11
C LEU A 151 -6.31 -1.18 26.57
N SER A 152 -6.57 -0.85 25.32
CA SER A 152 -7.72 -1.32 24.58
C SER A 152 -7.35 -2.55 23.78
N LYS A 153 -8.23 -3.56 23.74
CA LYS A 153 -8.04 -4.70 22.84
C LYS A 153 -8.20 -4.22 21.41
N ALA A 154 -7.23 -4.49 20.56
CA ALA A 154 -7.31 -4.12 19.16
C ALA A 154 -8.40 -4.95 18.48
N GLY A 155 -9.32 -4.29 17.77
CA GLY A 155 -10.16 -4.93 16.78
C GLY A 155 -9.35 -5.33 15.55
N ASP A 156 -9.95 -6.11 14.64
CA ASP A 156 -9.24 -6.71 13.51
C ASP A 156 -8.46 -5.66 12.68
N ASP A 157 -9.12 -4.57 12.27
CA ASP A 157 -8.48 -3.53 11.44
C ASP A 157 -7.30 -2.83 12.15
N LYS A 158 -7.47 -2.47 13.44
CA LYS A 158 -6.41 -1.82 14.22
C LYS A 158 -5.29 -2.81 14.55
N GLY A 159 -5.64 -4.06 14.82
CA GLY A 159 -4.70 -5.15 15.05
C GLY A 159 -3.82 -5.39 13.84
N ASP A 160 -4.40 -5.52 12.66
CA ASP A 160 -3.71 -5.71 11.39
C ASP A 160 -2.75 -4.54 11.10
N MET A 161 -3.20 -3.31 11.35
CA MET A 161 -2.39 -2.11 11.16
C MET A 161 -1.16 -2.11 12.07
N ILE A 162 -1.33 -2.40 13.37
CA ILE A 162 -0.23 -2.46 14.33
C ILE A 162 0.74 -3.59 13.97
N GLN A 163 0.25 -4.77 13.63
CA GLN A 163 1.08 -5.89 13.20
C GLN A 163 1.87 -5.57 11.94
N ASP A 164 1.29 -4.86 11.00
CA ASP A 164 1.97 -4.39 9.80
C ASP A 164 3.11 -3.42 10.11
N TRP A 165 2.90 -2.45 11.01
CA TRP A 165 3.98 -1.57 11.46
C TRP A 165 5.13 -2.35 12.10
N MET A 166 4.80 -3.34 12.95
CA MET A 166 5.80 -4.21 13.56
C MET A 166 6.60 -4.99 12.52
N ALA A 167 5.92 -5.55 11.54
CA ALA A 167 6.55 -6.31 10.46
C ALA A 167 7.50 -5.41 9.64
N LYS A 168 7.05 -4.21 9.27
CA LYS A 168 7.85 -3.23 8.54
C LYS A 168 9.02 -2.67 9.33
N SER A 169 8.93 -2.62 10.67
CA SER A 169 10.01 -2.10 11.52
C SER A 169 11.32 -2.91 11.43
N THR A 170 11.25 -4.16 10.97
CA THR A 170 12.41 -5.01 10.72
C THR A 170 13.13 -4.70 9.40
N LEU A 171 12.52 -3.90 8.53
CA LEU A 171 13.05 -3.54 7.22
C LEU A 171 13.88 -2.25 7.29
N PRO A 172 14.79 -2.03 6.32
CA PRO A 172 15.48 -0.76 6.21
C PRO A 172 14.48 0.40 6.10
N ARG A 173 14.77 1.50 6.80
CA ARG A 173 13.96 2.72 6.68
C ARG A 173 13.99 3.25 5.26
N ALA A 174 12.93 4.00 4.89
CA ALA A 174 12.87 4.67 3.61
C ALA A 174 14.07 5.62 3.43
N CYS A 175 14.73 5.51 2.29
CA CYS A 175 15.89 6.33 1.95
C CYS A 175 15.94 6.65 0.46
N ILE A 176 16.45 7.83 0.14
CA ILE A 176 16.82 8.18 -1.23
C ILE A 176 18.09 7.40 -1.57
N THR A 177 18.04 6.63 -2.66
CA THR A 177 19.17 5.80 -3.11
C THR A 177 19.88 6.37 -4.30
N ASP A 178 19.22 7.21 -5.12
CA ASP A 178 19.79 7.81 -6.30
C ASP A 178 19.04 9.10 -6.70
N SER A 179 19.60 9.85 -7.64
CA SER A 179 18.93 10.98 -8.27
C SER A 179 19.24 11.01 -9.76
N ILE A 180 18.20 10.93 -10.58
CA ILE A 180 18.27 10.82 -12.03
C ILE A 180 17.77 12.13 -12.66
N PRO A 181 18.59 12.88 -13.42
CA PRO A 181 18.12 14.02 -14.19
C PRO A 181 17.09 13.59 -15.24
N VAL A 182 16.08 14.41 -15.48
CA VAL A 182 15.10 14.18 -16.54
C VAL A 182 15.56 14.92 -17.79
N GLU A 183 16.04 14.19 -18.80
CA GLU A 183 16.66 14.79 -19.99
C GLU A 183 15.72 15.75 -20.75
N ILE A 184 14.45 15.41 -20.86
CA ILE A 184 13.44 16.25 -21.55
C ILE A 184 12.93 17.42 -20.70
N ALA A 185 13.23 17.45 -19.41
CA ALA A 185 12.83 18.49 -18.47
C ALA A 185 13.95 18.73 -17.45
N PRO A 186 15.01 19.47 -17.83
CA PRO A 186 16.25 19.61 -17.05
C PRO A 186 16.06 20.27 -15.68
N ASP A 187 14.94 20.97 -15.50
CA ASP A 187 14.56 21.58 -14.23
C ASP A 187 13.91 20.59 -13.26
N ILE A 188 13.51 19.40 -13.75
CA ILE A 188 12.97 18.34 -12.92
C ILE A 188 14.09 17.46 -12.38
N MET A 189 14.06 17.20 -11.08
CA MET A 189 14.91 16.18 -10.45
C MET A 189 14.04 15.00 -10.02
N ASN A 190 14.48 13.82 -10.40
CA ASN A 190 13.84 12.56 -10.06
C ASN A 190 14.70 11.83 -9.02
N TYR A 191 14.23 11.76 -7.76
CA TYR A 191 14.90 11.04 -6.69
C TYR A 191 14.35 9.62 -6.62
N VAL A 192 15.23 8.63 -6.79
CA VAL A 192 14.89 7.22 -6.56
C VAL A 192 14.94 6.94 -5.06
N PHE A 193 13.93 6.29 -4.53
CA PHE A 193 13.89 5.92 -3.12
C PHE A 193 13.41 4.50 -2.91
N ASN A 194 13.88 3.88 -1.83
CA ASN A 194 13.41 2.60 -1.34
C ASN A 194 12.54 2.82 -0.10
N TYR A 195 11.54 1.96 0.09
CA TYR A 195 10.64 2.06 1.23
C TYR A 195 10.15 0.69 1.71
N PRO A 196 9.88 0.54 3.03
CA PRO A 196 9.31 -0.67 3.59
C PRO A 196 7.84 -0.82 3.17
N SER A 197 7.45 -2.03 2.80
CA SER A 197 6.09 -2.41 2.41
C SER A 197 5.86 -3.90 2.66
N VAL A 198 4.81 -4.45 2.06
CA VAL A 198 4.53 -5.89 2.05
C VAL A 198 4.42 -6.41 0.62
N ASP A 199 4.79 -7.66 0.42
CA ASP A 199 4.57 -8.36 -0.84
C ASP A 199 3.07 -8.71 -1.03
N PRO A 200 2.65 -9.20 -2.20
CA PRO A 200 1.25 -9.59 -2.42
C PRO A 200 0.72 -10.72 -1.53
N PHE A 201 1.61 -11.42 -0.80
CA PHE A 201 1.25 -12.42 0.20
C PHE A 201 1.21 -11.87 1.63
N GLY A 202 1.41 -10.55 1.81
CA GLY A 202 1.42 -9.88 3.10
C GLY A 202 2.74 -9.99 3.88
N LYS A 203 3.82 -10.50 3.27
CA LYS A 203 5.13 -10.59 3.92
C LYS A 203 5.92 -9.30 3.76
N PRO A 204 6.65 -8.87 4.80
CA PRO A 204 7.49 -7.67 4.74
C PRO A 204 8.47 -7.71 3.57
N CYS A 205 8.53 -6.62 2.82
CA CYS A 205 9.49 -6.45 1.72
C CYS A 205 9.86 -4.97 1.54
N THR A 206 10.95 -4.72 0.84
CA THR A 206 11.33 -3.37 0.41
C THR A 206 10.87 -3.18 -1.02
N LEU A 207 10.20 -2.06 -1.29
CA LEU A 207 9.83 -1.60 -2.63
C LEU A 207 10.57 -0.33 -2.99
N SER A 208 10.45 0.12 -4.24
CA SER A 208 11.06 1.32 -4.76
C SER A 208 10.08 2.18 -5.56
N GLY A 209 10.48 3.42 -5.79
CA GLY A 209 9.74 4.39 -6.58
C GLY A 209 10.53 5.68 -6.75
N THR A 210 9.88 6.74 -7.20
CA THR A 210 10.50 8.04 -7.42
C THR A 210 9.73 9.18 -6.76
N ILE A 211 10.48 10.21 -6.38
CA ILE A 211 9.98 11.53 -5.98
C ILE A 211 10.49 12.53 -6.99
N SER A 212 9.61 13.16 -7.75
CA SER A 212 9.95 14.15 -8.78
C SER A 212 9.60 15.55 -8.33
N VAL A 213 10.55 16.47 -8.40
CA VAL A 213 10.40 17.87 -7.99
C VAL A 213 10.88 18.81 -9.07
N ASP A 214 10.15 19.90 -9.30
CA ASP A 214 10.61 21.02 -10.13
C ASP A 214 11.52 21.93 -9.29
N LYS A 215 12.81 21.96 -9.61
CA LYS A 215 13.80 22.76 -8.87
C LYS A 215 13.57 24.26 -9.01
N THR A 216 12.95 24.72 -10.10
CA THR A 216 12.73 26.15 -10.33
C THR A 216 11.80 26.74 -9.27
N LEU A 217 10.75 26.01 -8.89
CA LEU A 217 9.83 26.43 -7.82
C LEU A 217 10.58 26.61 -6.49
N ALA A 218 11.44 25.66 -6.14
CA ALA A 218 12.24 25.74 -4.92
C ALA A 218 13.22 26.91 -4.94
N GLN A 219 13.87 27.17 -6.07
CA GLN A 219 14.82 28.28 -6.26
C GLN A 219 14.09 29.64 -6.17
N ASP A 220 12.89 29.74 -6.74
CA ASP A 220 12.04 30.93 -6.66
C ASP A 220 11.40 31.13 -5.28
N GLY A 221 11.58 30.19 -4.36
CA GLY A 221 10.96 30.18 -3.04
C GLY A 221 9.44 29.99 -3.06
N LYS A 222 8.88 29.54 -4.19
CA LYS A 222 7.46 29.24 -4.37
C LYS A 222 7.12 27.89 -3.76
N PRO A 223 5.94 27.76 -3.14
CA PRO A 223 5.50 26.44 -2.65
C PRO A 223 5.01 25.56 -3.80
N TYR A 224 5.23 24.25 -3.70
CA TYR A 224 4.51 23.27 -4.50
C TYR A 224 3.03 23.23 -4.08
N ASN A 225 2.14 22.84 -4.98
CA ASN A 225 0.70 22.71 -4.68
C ASN A 225 0.40 21.66 -3.60
N GLY A 226 1.23 20.63 -3.51
CA GLY A 226 1.11 19.53 -2.57
C GLY A 226 1.86 18.30 -3.06
N ILE A 227 1.36 17.13 -2.72
CA ILE A 227 1.88 15.84 -3.18
C ILE A 227 0.87 15.19 -4.11
N MET A 228 1.32 14.72 -5.28
CA MET A 228 0.56 13.91 -6.21
C MET A 228 1.12 12.48 -6.19
N LEU A 229 0.30 11.52 -5.81
CA LEU A 229 0.60 10.10 -6.00
C LEU A 229 0.18 9.71 -7.42
N PHE A 230 1.15 9.44 -8.27
CA PHE A 230 0.94 9.06 -9.64
C PHE A 230 1.07 7.54 -9.78
N ASN A 231 -0.05 6.87 -9.93
CA ASN A 231 -0.14 5.44 -10.13
C ASN A 231 0.04 5.12 -11.61
N HIS A 232 1.13 4.44 -11.96
CA HIS A 232 1.44 4.17 -13.36
C HIS A 232 0.44 3.18 -14.00
N PHE A 233 0.27 3.33 -15.30
CA PHE A 233 -0.45 2.40 -16.17
C PHE A 233 0.36 1.11 -16.39
N THR A 234 -0.18 0.18 -17.16
CA THR A 234 0.45 -1.10 -17.47
C THR A 234 1.86 -0.92 -18.08
N ILE A 235 2.84 -1.51 -17.44
CA ILE A 235 4.22 -1.62 -17.93
C ILE A 235 4.63 -3.08 -17.94
N TYR A 236 5.57 -3.43 -18.82
CA TYR A 236 6.10 -4.80 -18.97
C TYR A 236 7.61 -4.87 -18.87
N ALA A 237 8.31 -3.87 -19.41
CA ALA A 237 9.76 -3.84 -19.41
C ALA A 237 10.31 -3.14 -18.16
N THR A 238 11.40 -3.66 -17.60
CA THR A 238 12.12 -3.05 -16.47
C THR A 238 12.41 -1.56 -16.70
N THR A 239 12.76 -1.19 -17.96
CA THR A 239 13.08 0.21 -18.33
C THR A 239 11.90 1.16 -18.27
N GLN A 240 10.67 0.66 -18.11
CA GLN A 240 9.47 1.49 -17.99
C GLN A 240 9.12 1.81 -16.53
N ALA A 241 9.83 1.22 -15.56
CA ALA A 241 9.57 1.51 -14.15
C ALA A 241 10.00 2.94 -13.79
N PRO A 242 9.25 3.64 -12.94
CA PRO A 242 9.60 4.98 -12.47
C PRO A 242 11.05 5.10 -11.97
N SER A 243 11.50 4.18 -11.12
CA SER A 243 12.87 4.18 -10.57
C SER A 243 13.97 3.84 -11.60
N ARG A 244 13.60 3.48 -12.82
CA ARG A 244 14.53 3.19 -13.91
C ARG A 244 14.64 4.35 -14.92
N GLY A 245 14.08 5.51 -14.57
CA GLY A 245 14.20 6.74 -15.35
C GLY A 245 13.12 6.90 -16.43
N ALA A 246 11.98 6.21 -16.31
CA ALA A 246 10.85 6.49 -17.18
C ALA A 246 10.43 7.97 -17.05
N VAL A 247 10.29 8.65 -18.19
CA VAL A 247 10.12 10.10 -18.22
C VAL A 247 8.67 10.56 -18.07
N GLU A 248 7.72 9.67 -18.28
CA GLU A 248 6.28 9.96 -18.25
C GLU A 248 5.83 10.46 -16.86
N PHE A 249 6.39 9.90 -15.80
CA PHE A 249 6.00 10.20 -14.43
C PHE A 249 6.59 11.52 -13.91
N PRO A 250 7.89 11.79 -14.04
CA PRO A 250 8.44 13.08 -13.63
C PRO A 250 7.90 14.26 -14.43
N THR A 251 7.48 14.05 -15.69
CA THR A 251 6.85 15.08 -16.51
C THR A 251 5.61 15.67 -15.83
N GLY A 252 4.87 14.86 -15.06
CA GLY A 252 3.73 15.33 -14.27
C GLY A 252 4.11 16.46 -13.30
N ALA A 253 5.33 16.47 -12.73
CA ALA A 253 5.78 17.53 -11.84
C ALA A 253 5.91 18.89 -12.58
N ALA A 254 6.41 18.86 -13.82
CA ALA A 254 6.58 20.07 -14.63
C ALA A 254 5.26 20.76 -14.97
N PHE A 255 4.21 19.99 -15.26
CA PHE A 255 2.91 20.52 -15.70
C PHE A 255 1.96 20.87 -14.55
N THR A 256 2.20 20.37 -13.35
CA THR A 256 1.20 20.43 -12.28
C THR A 256 1.63 21.23 -11.06
N ASN A 257 2.91 21.57 -10.94
CA ASN A 257 3.50 22.18 -9.76
C ASN A 257 3.29 21.36 -8.48
N PHE A 258 3.03 20.06 -8.59
CA PHE A 258 3.02 19.12 -7.48
C PHE A 258 4.37 18.43 -7.35
N ILE A 259 4.69 18.00 -6.14
CA ILE A 259 5.71 16.96 -5.93
C ILE A 259 5.08 15.65 -6.33
N VAL A 260 5.62 14.95 -7.32
CA VAL A 260 5.07 13.70 -7.83
C VAL A 260 5.78 12.51 -7.20
N VAL A 261 5.00 11.61 -6.62
CA VAL A 261 5.46 10.32 -6.09
C VAL A 261 4.94 9.23 -7.03
N ALA A 262 5.84 8.42 -7.60
CA ALA A 262 5.48 7.32 -8.49
C ALA A 262 6.10 6.01 -7.97
N PRO A 263 5.31 5.08 -7.41
CA PRO A 263 5.78 3.76 -6.99
C PRO A 263 6.06 2.87 -8.21
N ASP A 264 7.01 1.94 -8.08
CA ASP A 264 7.27 0.93 -9.12
C ASP A 264 6.27 -0.23 -9.11
N TYR A 265 5.54 -0.44 -8.03
CA TYR A 265 4.78 -1.63 -7.65
C TYR A 265 5.66 -2.88 -7.44
N TYR A 266 5.05 -3.94 -6.87
CA TYR A 266 5.74 -5.22 -6.70
C TYR A 266 5.97 -5.92 -8.05
N GLY A 267 7.19 -6.36 -8.26
CA GLY A 267 7.64 -6.97 -9.51
C GLY A 267 8.46 -6.03 -10.40
N PHE A 268 8.62 -4.76 -10.02
CA PHE A 268 9.48 -3.80 -10.70
C PHE A 268 10.48 -3.13 -9.74
N GLY A 269 11.35 -2.29 -10.26
CA GLY A 269 12.37 -1.59 -9.49
C GLY A 269 13.27 -2.56 -8.72
N ILE A 270 13.33 -2.41 -7.39
CA ILE A 270 14.16 -3.28 -6.54
C ILE A 270 13.64 -4.74 -6.50
N THR A 271 12.37 -4.96 -6.85
CA THR A 271 11.75 -6.30 -6.90
C THR A 271 11.60 -6.85 -8.32
N GLU A 272 12.33 -6.33 -9.30
CA GLU A 272 12.21 -6.69 -10.73
C GLU A 272 12.40 -8.19 -11.04
N LYS A 273 13.06 -8.95 -10.14
CA LYS A 273 13.23 -10.39 -10.27
C LYS A 273 12.01 -11.22 -9.83
N GLN A 274 11.01 -10.56 -9.23
CA GLN A 274 9.77 -11.18 -8.79
C GLN A 274 8.70 -11.07 -9.88
N PRO A 275 7.71 -11.97 -9.92
CA PRO A 275 6.54 -11.79 -10.77
C PRO A 275 5.84 -10.45 -10.51
N GLN A 276 5.29 -9.82 -11.54
CA GLN A 276 4.50 -8.60 -11.40
C GLN A 276 3.14 -8.92 -10.76
N ALA A 277 2.74 -8.14 -9.76
CA ALA A 277 1.40 -8.20 -9.17
C ALA A 277 0.37 -7.48 -10.07
N TYR A 278 0.29 -7.87 -11.34
CA TYR A 278 -0.47 -7.20 -12.37
C TYR A 278 -1.97 -7.20 -12.07
N CYS A 279 -2.54 -6.01 -11.99
CA CYS A 279 -3.96 -5.79 -11.65
C CYS A 279 -4.41 -6.45 -10.33
N ILE A 280 -3.48 -6.70 -9.40
CA ILE A 280 -3.85 -7.11 -8.04
C ILE A 280 -4.08 -5.85 -7.21
N SER A 281 -5.34 -5.42 -7.10
CA SER A 281 -5.71 -4.10 -6.58
C SER A 281 -5.29 -3.89 -5.12
N ARG A 282 -5.32 -4.94 -4.28
CA ARG A 282 -4.84 -4.86 -2.88
C ARG A 282 -3.33 -4.67 -2.80
N ALA A 283 -2.57 -5.41 -3.61
CA ALA A 283 -1.12 -5.30 -3.60
C ALA A 283 -0.64 -3.94 -4.11
N ASN A 284 -1.17 -3.50 -5.27
CA ASN A 284 -0.77 -2.24 -5.87
C ASN A 284 -1.24 -1.03 -5.07
N GLY A 285 -2.48 -1.06 -4.55
CA GLY A 285 -3.01 0.00 -3.67
C GLY A 285 -2.17 0.15 -2.40
N ARG A 286 -1.79 -0.98 -1.79
CA ARG A 286 -0.91 -1.00 -0.62
C ARG A 286 0.48 -0.45 -0.94
N ALA A 287 1.13 -0.97 -1.97
CA ALA A 287 2.46 -0.51 -2.39
C ALA A 287 2.48 1.01 -2.67
N ALA A 288 1.44 1.51 -3.34
CA ALA A 288 1.34 2.94 -3.67
C ALA A 288 1.11 3.82 -2.42
N LEU A 289 0.26 3.39 -1.49
CA LEU A 289 0.06 4.14 -0.24
C LEU A 289 1.32 4.15 0.62
N ASP A 290 2.01 3.02 0.76
CA ASP A 290 3.27 2.93 1.50
C ASP A 290 4.35 3.83 0.87
N ALA A 291 4.41 3.92 -0.47
CA ALA A 291 5.28 4.86 -1.17
C ALA A 291 4.97 6.32 -0.81
N TYR A 292 3.69 6.72 -0.81
CA TYR A 292 3.28 8.07 -0.43
C TYR A 292 3.70 8.39 1.01
N LEU A 293 3.44 7.51 1.95
CA LEU A 293 3.76 7.71 3.37
C LEU A 293 5.27 7.84 3.58
N ALA A 294 6.05 6.98 2.93
CA ALA A 294 7.51 7.05 2.97
C ALA A 294 8.06 8.33 2.30
N ALA A 295 7.54 8.65 1.11
CA ALA A 295 7.97 9.84 0.36
C ALA A 295 7.67 11.13 1.13
N LYS A 296 6.53 11.22 1.81
CA LYS A 296 6.14 12.37 2.63
C LYS A 296 7.26 12.75 3.63
N ARG A 297 7.84 11.75 4.33
CA ARG A 297 8.95 11.94 5.27
C ARG A 297 10.26 12.36 4.57
N LEU A 298 10.54 11.75 3.42
CA LEU A 298 11.75 12.10 2.64
C LEU A 298 11.67 13.52 2.08
N ILE A 299 10.47 13.96 1.63
CA ILE A 299 10.22 15.31 1.14
C ILE A 299 10.49 16.37 2.23
N GLU A 300 10.16 16.07 3.48
CA GLU A 300 10.46 16.97 4.61
C GLU A 300 11.98 17.18 4.79
N LYS A 301 12.76 16.11 4.63
CA LYS A 301 14.23 16.20 4.67
C LYS A 301 14.80 17.06 3.52
N LEU A 302 14.10 17.14 2.39
CA LEU A 302 14.48 18.04 1.28
C LEU A 302 14.18 19.51 1.57
N LYS A 303 13.48 19.84 2.67
CA LYS A 303 13.15 21.21 3.12
C LYS A 303 12.47 22.08 2.05
N VAL A 304 11.65 21.47 1.19
CA VAL A 304 10.89 22.19 0.17
C VAL A 304 9.56 22.68 0.73
N LYS A 305 9.15 23.90 0.34
CA LYS A 305 7.85 24.44 0.72
C LYS A 305 6.76 23.76 -0.11
N LYS A 306 5.73 23.24 0.53
CA LYS A 306 4.58 22.60 -0.15
C LYS A 306 3.26 22.94 0.53
N GLY A 307 2.18 22.92 -0.25
CA GLY A 307 0.81 22.91 0.24
C GLY A 307 0.48 21.60 0.97
N LYS A 308 -0.71 21.56 1.55
CA LYS A 308 -1.21 20.38 2.29
C LYS A 308 -2.00 19.41 1.42
N ASP A 309 -2.27 19.76 0.17
CA ASP A 309 -3.14 18.96 -0.68
C ASP A 309 -2.45 17.67 -1.12
N PHE A 310 -3.19 16.59 -1.03
CA PHE A 310 -2.82 15.27 -1.51
C PHE A 310 -3.81 14.85 -2.59
N VAL A 311 -3.31 14.62 -3.80
CA VAL A 311 -4.09 14.14 -4.94
C VAL A 311 -3.56 12.79 -5.40
N ILE A 312 -4.45 11.95 -5.92
CA ILE A 312 -4.12 10.62 -6.42
C ILE A 312 -4.55 10.56 -7.88
N VAL A 313 -3.66 10.10 -8.75
CA VAL A 313 -3.89 10.06 -10.20
C VAL A 313 -3.49 8.70 -10.73
N GLY A 314 -4.31 8.12 -11.61
CA GLY A 314 -3.95 6.91 -12.32
C GLY A 314 -4.89 6.59 -13.48
N TYR A 315 -4.31 6.02 -14.52
CA TYR A 315 -4.98 5.60 -15.73
C TYR A 315 -4.80 4.10 -15.95
N SER A 316 -5.80 3.39 -16.48
CA SER A 316 -5.73 1.95 -16.74
C SER A 316 -5.45 1.14 -15.46
N GLU A 317 -4.39 0.32 -15.39
CA GLU A 317 -3.93 -0.31 -14.14
C GLU A 317 -3.73 0.72 -13.02
N GLY A 318 -3.24 1.93 -13.36
CA GLY A 318 -3.12 3.05 -12.42
C GLY A 318 -4.46 3.56 -11.92
N GLY A 319 -5.51 3.54 -12.75
CA GLY A 319 -6.88 3.85 -12.36
C GLY A 319 -7.42 2.85 -11.34
N GLN A 320 -7.19 1.55 -11.58
CA GLN A 320 -7.48 0.50 -10.60
C GLN A 320 -6.69 0.71 -9.30
N THR A 321 -5.39 0.97 -9.41
CA THR A 321 -4.53 1.22 -8.25
C THR A 321 -4.99 2.44 -7.45
N THR A 322 -5.44 3.51 -8.12
CA THR A 322 -6.00 4.71 -7.46
C THR A 322 -7.19 4.35 -6.57
N MET A 323 -8.11 3.54 -7.06
CA MET A 323 -9.23 3.06 -6.26
C MET A 323 -8.76 2.08 -5.16
N GLY A 324 -7.72 1.28 -5.43
CA GLY A 324 -7.04 0.45 -4.43
C GLY A 324 -6.45 1.26 -3.27
N VAL A 325 -5.81 2.40 -3.57
CA VAL A 325 -5.30 3.35 -2.56
C VAL A 325 -6.44 3.92 -1.72
N LEU A 326 -7.57 4.31 -2.33
CA LEU A 326 -8.73 4.79 -1.56
C LEU A 326 -9.30 3.72 -0.63
N ARG A 327 -9.28 2.44 -1.05
CA ARG A 327 -9.65 1.32 -0.18
C ARG A 327 -8.68 1.19 0.99
N GLU A 328 -7.37 1.16 0.75
CA GLU A 328 -6.35 1.08 1.82
C GLU A 328 -6.48 2.26 2.81
N ILE A 329 -6.71 3.48 2.32
CA ILE A 329 -6.97 4.64 3.15
C ILE A 329 -8.24 4.44 4.01
N SER A 330 -9.31 3.91 3.42
CA SER A 330 -10.57 3.70 4.15
C SER A 330 -10.45 2.63 5.23
N GLU A 331 -9.73 1.55 4.94
CA GLU A 331 -9.62 0.38 5.83
C GLU A 331 -8.55 0.60 6.92
N ARG A 332 -7.43 1.28 6.60
CA ARG A 332 -6.24 1.29 7.44
C ARG A 332 -5.73 2.67 7.86
N HIS A 333 -6.03 3.72 7.09
CA HIS A 333 -5.50 5.06 7.29
C HIS A 333 -6.61 6.13 7.19
N PRO A 334 -7.68 6.01 8.01
CA PRO A 334 -8.86 6.88 7.89
C PRO A 334 -8.57 8.38 8.14
N GLU A 335 -7.42 8.71 8.66
CA GLU A 335 -6.95 10.07 8.94
C GLU A 335 -6.37 10.78 7.72
N ILE A 336 -5.90 10.04 6.71
CA ILE A 336 -5.31 10.63 5.50
C ILE A 336 -6.41 11.35 4.71
N LYS A 337 -6.23 12.65 4.52
CA LYS A 337 -7.14 13.48 3.73
C LYS A 337 -6.71 13.50 2.28
N VAL A 338 -7.59 13.04 1.40
CA VAL A 338 -7.41 13.11 -0.05
C VAL A 338 -8.17 14.31 -0.57
N LYS A 339 -7.48 15.23 -1.24
CA LYS A 339 -8.11 16.40 -1.88
C LYS A 339 -9.00 15.98 -3.04
N ARG A 340 -8.47 15.11 -3.91
CA ARG A 340 -9.18 14.51 -5.04
C ARG A 340 -8.45 13.29 -5.56
N ALA A 341 -9.19 12.28 -5.99
CA ALA A 341 -8.70 11.13 -6.72
C ALA A 341 -9.19 11.18 -8.18
N PHE A 342 -8.29 10.86 -9.11
CA PHE A 342 -8.55 10.83 -10.54
C PHE A 342 -8.27 9.41 -11.04
N ALA A 343 -9.31 8.71 -11.47
CA ALA A 343 -9.23 7.33 -11.92
C ALA A 343 -9.82 7.20 -13.33
N GLY A 344 -8.96 6.92 -14.30
CA GLY A 344 -9.34 6.80 -15.72
C GLY A 344 -9.23 5.37 -16.21
N ASP A 345 -10.21 4.91 -16.99
CA ASP A 345 -10.28 3.64 -17.74
C ASP A 345 -9.76 2.41 -16.99
N GLY A 346 -10.05 2.37 -15.67
CA GLY A 346 -9.51 1.34 -14.78
C GLY A 346 -10.31 0.03 -14.84
N PRO A 347 -9.61 -1.13 -14.77
CA PRO A 347 -10.25 -2.44 -14.65
C PRO A 347 -10.68 -2.71 -13.20
N TYR A 348 -11.73 -2.03 -12.72
CA TYR A 348 -12.19 -2.08 -11.33
C TYR A 348 -12.84 -3.41 -10.94
N ASP A 349 -13.35 -4.13 -11.93
CA ASP A 349 -13.92 -5.47 -11.81
C ASP A 349 -13.39 -6.38 -12.93
N ILE A 350 -12.38 -7.17 -12.60
CA ILE A 350 -11.76 -8.10 -13.56
C ILE A 350 -12.74 -9.17 -14.08
N ASN A 351 -13.81 -9.48 -13.34
CA ASN A 351 -14.82 -10.42 -13.83
C ASN A 351 -15.51 -9.91 -15.10
N SER A 352 -15.82 -8.62 -15.19
CA SER A 352 -16.43 -8.05 -16.39
C SER A 352 -15.49 -8.09 -17.60
N MET A 353 -14.20 -7.85 -17.38
CA MET A 353 -13.17 -8.02 -18.42
C MET A 353 -13.04 -9.47 -18.86
N TYR A 354 -13.02 -10.39 -17.91
CA TYR A 354 -12.92 -11.82 -18.20
C TYR A 354 -14.10 -12.33 -19.04
N ASP A 355 -15.32 -11.89 -18.72
CA ASP A 355 -16.51 -12.24 -19.51
C ASP A 355 -16.43 -11.69 -20.95
N ALA A 356 -15.81 -10.53 -21.16
CA ALA A 356 -15.56 -9.98 -22.51
C ALA A 356 -14.50 -10.81 -23.26
N ILE A 357 -13.39 -11.13 -22.61
CA ILE A 357 -12.28 -11.91 -23.18
C ILE A 357 -12.74 -13.32 -23.59
N SER A 358 -13.60 -13.95 -22.79
CA SER A 358 -14.14 -15.29 -23.07
C SER A 358 -14.98 -15.34 -24.36
N LYS A 359 -15.43 -14.19 -24.87
CA LYS A 359 -16.20 -14.07 -26.12
C LYS A 359 -15.33 -13.99 -27.39
N GLY A 360 -14.01 -13.92 -27.27
CA GLY A 360 -13.14 -14.23 -28.38
C GLY A 360 -12.16 -13.17 -28.87
N GLY A 361 -12.02 -12.00 -28.25
CA GLY A 361 -11.09 -10.99 -28.75
C GLY A 361 -10.56 -10.03 -27.69
N THR A 362 -9.39 -9.44 -27.99
CA THR A 362 -8.78 -8.37 -27.18
C THR A 362 -7.77 -7.61 -28.03
N GLU A 363 -7.68 -6.30 -27.86
CA GLU A 363 -6.65 -5.50 -28.53
C GLU A 363 -5.29 -5.55 -27.83
N MET A 364 -5.27 -6.00 -26.56
CA MET A 364 -4.03 -6.18 -25.80
C MET A 364 -3.90 -7.62 -25.27
N PRO A 365 -3.52 -8.60 -26.10
CA PRO A 365 -3.42 -10.01 -25.68
C PRO A 365 -2.43 -10.25 -24.55
N SER A 366 -1.36 -9.47 -24.44
CA SER A 366 -0.41 -9.57 -23.32
C SER A 366 -1.05 -9.31 -21.97
N THR A 367 -2.06 -8.43 -21.89
CA THR A 367 -2.77 -8.15 -20.62
C THR A 367 -3.54 -9.37 -20.14
N VAL A 368 -4.16 -10.12 -21.04
CA VAL A 368 -4.88 -11.36 -20.71
C VAL A 368 -3.93 -12.39 -20.13
N CYS A 369 -2.79 -12.61 -20.81
CA CYS A 369 -1.78 -13.56 -20.35
C CYS A 369 -1.27 -13.20 -18.95
N ASN A 370 -0.98 -11.91 -18.73
CA ASN A 370 -0.39 -11.44 -17.48
C ASN A 370 -1.39 -11.46 -16.31
N VAL A 371 -2.65 -11.10 -16.54
CA VAL A 371 -3.71 -11.18 -15.52
C VAL A 371 -3.94 -12.61 -15.07
N LEU A 372 -4.07 -13.55 -16.02
CA LEU A 372 -4.25 -14.97 -15.69
C LEU A 372 -3.07 -15.50 -14.88
N TYR A 373 -1.85 -15.20 -15.31
CA TYR A 373 -0.65 -15.61 -14.56
C TYR A 373 -0.63 -15.00 -13.15
N ALA A 374 -0.83 -13.68 -13.02
CA ALA A 374 -0.78 -12.99 -11.74
C ALA A 374 -1.81 -13.54 -10.74
N TYR A 375 -3.06 -13.74 -11.18
CA TYR A 375 -4.10 -14.29 -10.31
C TYR A 375 -3.86 -15.77 -9.98
N ASN A 376 -3.39 -16.59 -10.93
CA ASN A 376 -3.00 -17.96 -10.63
C ASN A 376 -1.91 -18.00 -9.54
N HIS A 377 -0.88 -17.15 -9.69
CA HIS A 377 0.27 -17.11 -8.80
C HIS A 377 -0.09 -16.56 -7.41
N PHE A 378 -0.64 -15.34 -7.34
CA PHE A 378 -0.85 -14.64 -6.07
C PHE A 378 -2.07 -15.12 -5.27
N PHE A 379 -3.04 -15.76 -5.91
CA PHE A 379 -4.16 -16.41 -5.24
C PHE A 379 -3.98 -17.91 -5.06
N ASN A 380 -2.81 -18.46 -5.41
CA ASN A 380 -2.45 -19.87 -5.26
C ASN A 380 -3.50 -20.82 -5.88
N LEU A 381 -3.93 -20.55 -7.13
CA LEU A 381 -4.94 -21.38 -7.79
C LEU A 381 -4.40 -22.76 -8.17
N GLY A 382 -3.07 -22.89 -8.33
CA GLY A 382 -2.37 -24.17 -8.46
C GLY A 382 -2.37 -24.78 -9.86
N TYR A 383 -2.63 -23.98 -10.89
CA TYR A 383 -2.59 -24.43 -12.28
C TYR A 383 -1.18 -24.30 -12.89
N ASP A 384 -0.78 -25.28 -13.70
CA ASP A 384 0.37 -25.11 -14.60
C ASP A 384 0.02 -24.08 -15.69
N ILE A 385 1.04 -23.43 -16.24
CA ILE A 385 0.82 -22.38 -17.25
C ILE A 385 0.13 -22.92 -18.52
N HIS A 386 0.43 -24.18 -18.91
CA HIS A 386 -0.17 -24.85 -20.06
C HIS A 386 -1.63 -25.28 -19.81
N ASP A 387 -2.10 -25.24 -18.58
CA ASP A 387 -3.52 -25.50 -18.28
C ASP A 387 -4.42 -24.36 -18.76
N TYR A 388 -3.91 -23.11 -18.79
CA TYR A 388 -4.71 -21.93 -19.15
C TYR A 388 -4.17 -21.13 -20.34
N LEU A 389 -2.87 -21.19 -20.68
CA LEU A 389 -2.30 -20.59 -21.89
C LEU A 389 -1.84 -21.67 -22.87
N LYS A 390 -1.87 -21.35 -24.15
CA LYS A 390 -1.41 -22.19 -25.24
C LYS A 390 -0.01 -21.78 -25.71
N ASP A 391 0.66 -22.70 -26.39
CA ASP A 391 1.85 -22.37 -27.14
C ASP A 391 1.54 -21.43 -28.34
N PRO A 392 2.45 -20.51 -28.68
CA PRO A 392 3.81 -20.39 -28.13
C PRO A 392 3.91 -19.59 -26.81
N VAL A 393 2.81 -19.00 -26.33
CA VAL A 393 2.84 -18.11 -25.15
C VAL A 393 3.24 -18.90 -23.89
N ALA A 394 2.64 -20.06 -23.64
CA ALA A 394 2.91 -20.87 -22.46
C ALA A 394 4.40 -21.27 -22.37
N SER A 395 4.95 -21.82 -23.45
CA SER A 395 6.35 -22.26 -23.49
C SER A 395 7.38 -21.13 -23.43
N ASN A 396 7.00 -19.90 -23.75
CA ASN A 396 7.90 -18.75 -23.76
C ASN A 396 7.58 -17.75 -22.66
N PHE A 397 6.68 -18.06 -21.74
CA PHE A 397 6.18 -17.09 -20.76
C PHE A 397 7.28 -16.46 -19.92
N ASP A 398 8.23 -17.25 -19.44
CA ASP A 398 9.36 -16.77 -18.65
C ASP A 398 10.21 -15.76 -19.43
N GLU A 399 10.53 -16.06 -20.69
CA GLU A 399 11.31 -15.15 -21.54
C GLU A 399 10.50 -13.92 -21.96
N TRP A 400 9.22 -14.08 -22.27
CA TRP A 400 8.42 -12.95 -22.78
C TRP A 400 7.93 -12.00 -21.68
N PHE A 401 7.52 -12.55 -20.54
CA PHE A 401 6.90 -11.77 -19.46
C PHE A 401 7.78 -11.63 -18.21
N LEU A 402 8.31 -12.75 -17.67
CA LEU A 402 9.06 -12.70 -16.41
C LEU A 402 10.45 -12.10 -16.57
N SER A 403 11.04 -12.18 -17.76
CA SER A 403 12.33 -11.52 -18.07
C SER A 403 12.24 -9.98 -18.06
N LYS A 404 11.05 -9.43 -18.30
CA LYS A 404 10.76 -7.98 -18.37
C LYS A 404 11.66 -7.22 -19.37
N LYS A 405 12.02 -7.88 -20.48
CA LYS A 405 12.81 -7.28 -21.56
C LYS A 405 11.94 -6.55 -22.57
N TYR A 406 10.71 -6.99 -22.76
CA TYR A 406 9.84 -6.56 -23.85
C TYR A 406 8.80 -5.56 -23.36
N LYS A 407 8.60 -4.48 -24.10
CA LYS A 407 7.45 -3.59 -23.93
C LYS A 407 6.19 -4.22 -24.51
N ARG A 408 5.01 -3.73 -24.10
CA ARG A 408 3.70 -4.21 -24.56
C ARG A 408 3.64 -4.42 -26.07
N ARG A 409 4.01 -3.40 -26.84
CA ARG A 409 3.92 -3.45 -28.32
C ARG A 409 4.74 -4.60 -28.91
N ALA A 410 5.95 -4.87 -28.39
CA ALA A 410 6.74 -6.01 -28.83
C ALA A 410 6.07 -7.35 -28.46
N LEU A 411 5.50 -7.44 -27.26
CA LEU A 411 4.74 -8.63 -26.85
C LEU A 411 3.57 -8.89 -27.78
N ASP A 412 2.73 -7.89 -28.04
CA ASP A 412 1.49 -8.04 -28.78
C ASP A 412 1.71 -8.18 -30.29
N GLU A 413 2.60 -7.35 -30.89
CA GLU A 413 2.74 -7.25 -32.36
C GLU A 413 3.81 -8.19 -32.92
N GLU A 414 4.89 -8.46 -32.17
CA GLU A 414 6.04 -9.20 -32.67
C GLU A 414 6.11 -10.63 -32.16
N LEU A 415 5.60 -10.90 -30.95
CA LEU A 415 5.71 -12.20 -30.29
C LEU A 415 4.37 -12.97 -30.30
N ILE A 416 3.29 -12.40 -29.76
CA ILE A 416 1.98 -13.06 -29.67
C ILE A 416 1.28 -13.05 -31.02
N LYS A 417 1.20 -11.91 -31.70
CA LYS A 417 0.73 -11.72 -33.10
C LYS A 417 -0.74 -12.06 -33.37
N THR A 418 -1.56 -12.24 -32.37
CA THR A 418 -2.99 -12.52 -32.52
C THR A 418 -3.81 -11.70 -31.55
N ARG A 419 -5.00 -11.30 -31.97
CA ARG A 419 -6.02 -10.63 -31.13
C ARG A 419 -7.10 -11.60 -30.67
N ASN A 420 -7.05 -12.84 -31.15
CA ASN A 420 -8.04 -13.85 -30.83
C ASN A 420 -7.64 -14.60 -29.57
N THR A 421 -8.42 -14.48 -28.52
CA THR A 421 -8.15 -15.15 -27.24
C THR A 421 -8.17 -16.67 -27.35
N THR A 422 -8.89 -17.24 -28.34
CA THR A 422 -8.89 -18.68 -28.56
C THR A 422 -7.56 -19.21 -29.09
N ASP A 423 -6.68 -18.36 -29.62
CA ASP A 423 -5.34 -18.77 -30.06
C ASP A 423 -4.34 -18.82 -28.90
N ILE A 424 -4.58 -18.04 -27.86
CA ILE A 424 -3.69 -17.86 -26.70
C ILE A 424 -4.16 -18.60 -25.47
N CYS A 425 -5.46 -18.75 -25.27
CA CYS A 425 -6.05 -19.36 -24.08
C CYS A 425 -6.56 -20.76 -24.35
N THR A 426 -6.52 -21.62 -23.34
CA THR A 426 -7.12 -22.95 -23.43
C THR A 426 -8.65 -22.87 -23.38
N LYS A 427 -9.30 -23.95 -23.82
CA LYS A 427 -10.77 -24.02 -23.77
C LYS A 427 -11.29 -23.93 -22.33
N ASP A 428 -10.58 -24.53 -21.39
CA ASP A 428 -11.03 -24.60 -20.00
C ASP A 428 -11.04 -23.24 -19.32
N VAL A 429 -10.12 -22.33 -19.66
CA VAL A 429 -10.14 -20.97 -19.13
C VAL A 429 -11.14 -20.06 -19.88
N LEU A 430 -11.46 -20.35 -21.14
CA LEU A 430 -12.44 -19.56 -21.90
C LEU A 430 -13.88 -19.98 -21.65
N ASP A 431 -14.15 -21.23 -21.26
CA ASP A 431 -15.47 -21.69 -20.87
C ASP A 431 -15.81 -21.18 -19.47
N VAL A 432 -16.62 -20.12 -19.41
CA VAL A 432 -17.02 -19.45 -18.15
C VAL A 432 -17.69 -20.39 -17.14
N ASN A 433 -18.13 -21.56 -17.53
CA ASN A 433 -18.75 -22.58 -16.67
C ASN A 433 -17.78 -23.65 -16.21
N SER A 434 -16.54 -23.68 -16.72
CA SER A 434 -15.54 -24.67 -16.32
C SER A 434 -15.14 -24.50 -14.85
N PRO A 435 -14.69 -25.56 -14.16
CA PRO A 435 -14.15 -25.45 -12.80
C PRO A 435 -12.96 -24.48 -12.71
N MET A 436 -12.13 -24.41 -13.75
CA MET A 436 -10.98 -23.50 -13.82
C MET A 436 -11.46 -22.04 -13.86
N SER A 437 -12.34 -21.70 -14.78
CA SER A 437 -12.92 -20.37 -14.89
C SER A 437 -13.58 -19.92 -13.60
N GLN A 438 -14.32 -20.82 -12.93
CA GLN A 438 -14.97 -20.51 -11.65
C GLN A 438 -13.94 -20.18 -10.53
N LYS A 439 -12.78 -20.84 -10.51
CA LYS A 439 -11.69 -20.51 -9.56
C LYS A 439 -11.07 -19.15 -9.87
N PHE A 440 -10.82 -18.82 -11.14
CA PHE A 440 -10.35 -17.49 -11.54
C PHE A 440 -11.38 -16.41 -11.16
N LYS A 441 -12.66 -16.61 -11.48
CA LYS A 441 -13.75 -15.67 -11.12
C LYS A 441 -13.85 -15.46 -9.60
N ALA A 442 -13.67 -16.50 -8.81
CA ALA A 442 -13.65 -16.40 -7.35
C ALA A 442 -12.44 -15.57 -6.85
N ALA A 443 -11.27 -15.71 -7.49
CA ALA A 443 -10.09 -14.90 -7.17
C ALA A 443 -10.29 -13.44 -7.58
N PHE A 444 -10.80 -13.17 -8.78
CA PHE A 444 -11.14 -11.82 -9.24
C PHE A 444 -12.13 -11.13 -8.30
N SER A 445 -13.17 -11.86 -7.85
CA SER A 445 -14.17 -11.32 -6.91
C SER A 445 -13.59 -10.93 -5.55
N LYS A 446 -12.57 -11.66 -5.06
CA LYS A 446 -11.90 -11.32 -3.80
C LYS A 446 -11.12 -10.00 -3.87
N ASP A 447 -10.67 -9.61 -5.05
CA ASP A 447 -9.88 -8.40 -5.28
C ASP A 447 -10.68 -7.26 -5.91
N ALA A 448 -11.97 -7.50 -6.25
CA ALA A 448 -12.84 -6.51 -6.89
C ALA A 448 -12.96 -5.24 -6.05
N LEU A 449 -12.91 -4.08 -6.72
CA LEU A 449 -13.04 -2.77 -6.09
C LEU A 449 -14.49 -2.28 -6.02
N THR A 450 -15.40 -2.96 -6.70
CA THR A 450 -16.84 -2.66 -6.74
C THR A 450 -17.64 -3.29 -5.61
N SER A 451 -16.94 -3.94 -4.67
CA SER A 451 -17.55 -4.61 -3.51
C SER A 451 -16.53 -4.84 -2.39
N GLY A 452 -17.00 -5.28 -1.22
CA GLY A 452 -16.15 -5.79 -0.14
C GLY A 452 -15.45 -4.75 0.73
N TRP A 453 -15.71 -3.46 0.53
CA TRP A 453 -15.17 -2.37 1.34
C TRP A 453 -16.14 -1.19 1.44
N THR A 454 -15.87 -0.25 2.34
CA THR A 454 -16.68 0.96 2.52
C THR A 454 -15.82 2.20 2.32
N PRO A 455 -15.97 2.91 1.20
CA PRO A 455 -15.24 4.15 0.98
C PRO A 455 -15.68 5.23 1.98
N ARG A 456 -14.73 6.08 2.36
CA ARG A 456 -15.01 7.23 3.23
C ARG A 456 -15.88 8.27 2.51
N SER A 457 -16.84 8.82 3.22
CA SER A 457 -17.82 9.77 2.66
C SER A 457 -17.24 11.14 2.25
N ASP A 458 -16.00 11.46 2.68
CA ASP A 458 -15.32 12.72 2.35
C ASP A 458 -14.46 12.64 1.08
N PHE A 459 -14.40 11.50 0.39
CA PHE A 459 -13.71 11.40 -0.89
C PHE A 459 -14.40 12.22 -1.98
N ASP A 460 -13.57 12.86 -2.83
CA ASP A 460 -13.96 13.52 -4.08
C ASP A 460 -13.27 12.76 -5.21
N VAL A 461 -14.03 12.07 -6.04
CA VAL A 461 -13.51 11.18 -7.08
C VAL A 461 -13.91 11.70 -8.45
N MET A 462 -12.95 11.82 -9.37
CA MET A 462 -13.19 11.94 -10.80
C MET A 462 -13.04 10.56 -11.42
N LEU A 463 -14.11 10.06 -12.02
CA LEU A 463 -14.10 8.87 -12.87
C LEU A 463 -14.13 9.30 -14.34
N PHE A 464 -13.23 8.73 -15.12
CA PHE A 464 -13.14 8.97 -16.56
C PHE A 464 -13.21 7.63 -17.29
N HIS A 465 -13.93 7.58 -18.43
CA HIS A 465 -13.91 6.41 -19.31
C HIS A 465 -14.28 6.79 -20.75
N ASP A 466 -13.52 6.25 -21.70
CA ASP A 466 -13.85 6.31 -23.13
C ASP A 466 -14.86 5.20 -23.48
N THR A 467 -16.00 5.56 -24.03
CA THR A 467 -17.03 4.58 -24.45
C THR A 467 -16.59 3.67 -25.59
N LYS A 468 -15.51 4.04 -26.30
CA LYS A 468 -14.87 3.23 -27.34
C LYS A 468 -13.58 2.56 -26.89
N ASP A 469 -13.32 2.52 -25.58
CA ASP A 469 -12.19 1.76 -25.04
C ASP A 469 -12.27 0.30 -25.49
N ASP A 470 -11.23 -0.13 -26.22
CA ASP A 470 -11.13 -1.43 -26.85
C ASP A 470 -10.35 -2.45 -26.00
N VAL A 471 -9.98 -2.07 -24.76
CA VAL A 471 -9.23 -2.89 -23.80
C VAL A 471 -10.01 -3.08 -22.51
N VAL A 472 -10.49 -2.00 -21.89
CA VAL A 472 -11.28 -2.02 -20.67
C VAL A 472 -12.73 -1.68 -20.98
N PRO A 473 -13.67 -2.66 -20.90
CA PRO A 473 -15.07 -2.42 -21.19
C PRO A 473 -15.68 -1.33 -20.29
N VAL A 474 -16.51 -0.46 -20.87
CA VAL A 474 -17.17 0.67 -20.18
C VAL A 474 -18.03 0.21 -19.00
N GLU A 475 -18.42 -1.05 -18.94
CA GLU A 475 -19.13 -1.67 -17.83
C GLU A 475 -18.34 -1.55 -16.51
N ASN A 476 -16.99 -1.51 -16.56
CA ASN A 476 -16.14 -1.24 -15.38
C ASN A 476 -16.42 0.14 -14.79
N PHE A 477 -16.54 1.15 -15.65
CA PHE A 477 -16.91 2.50 -15.23
C PHE A 477 -18.29 2.50 -14.57
N TYR A 478 -19.31 1.93 -15.22
CA TYR A 478 -20.67 1.95 -14.68
C TYR A 478 -20.77 1.20 -13.36
N ALA A 479 -20.07 0.07 -13.21
CA ALA A 479 -20.02 -0.69 -11.96
C ALA A 479 -19.38 0.13 -10.83
N MET A 480 -18.24 0.78 -11.09
CA MET A 480 -17.55 1.62 -10.10
C MET A 480 -18.36 2.88 -9.76
N SER A 481 -18.90 3.58 -10.77
CA SER A 481 -19.77 4.73 -10.58
C SER A 481 -20.97 4.38 -9.69
N LYS A 482 -21.65 3.28 -10.02
CA LYS A 482 -22.77 2.80 -9.20
C LYS A 482 -22.33 2.52 -7.76
N PHE A 483 -21.23 1.78 -7.57
CA PHE A 483 -20.71 1.47 -6.24
C PHE A 483 -20.43 2.72 -5.41
N LEU A 484 -19.75 3.72 -5.96
CA LEU A 484 -19.45 4.98 -5.27
C LEU A 484 -20.71 5.77 -4.94
N LYS A 485 -21.65 5.87 -5.88
CA LYS A 485 -22.94 6.57 -5.68
C LYS A 485 -23.79 5.89 -4.60
N ASP A 486 -23.87 4.56 -4.60
CA ASP A 486 -24.58 3.77 -3.59
C ASP A 486 -23.99 3.99 -2.18
N LYS A 487 -22.71 4.34 -2.09
CA LYS A 487 -22.02 4.71 -0.85
C LYS A 487 -22.05 6.21 -0.52
N GLY A 488 -22.71 7.03 -1.36
CA GLY A 488 -22.83 8.47 -1.15
C GLY A 488 -21.54 9.26 -1.41
N ILE A 489 -20.60 8.72 -2.20
CA ILE A 489 -19.34 9.37 -2.51
C ILE A 489 -19.55 10.44 -3.59
N LYS A 490 -18.95 11.63 -3.38
CA LYS A 490 -18.93 12.70 -4.38
C LYS A 490 -18.13 12.25 -5.60
N THR A 491 -18.82 12.08 -6.72
CA THR A 491 -18.23 11.58 -7.96
C THR A 491 -18.53 12.55 -9.10
N GLN A 492 -17.47 12.97 -9.79
CA GLN A 492 -17.59 13.66 -11.09
C GLN A 492 -17.27 12.66 -12.19
N GLU A 493 -18.14 12.55 -13.17
CA GLU A 493 -18.07 11.55 -14.23
C GLU A 493 -17.78 12.18 -15.57
N PHE A 494 -16.83 11.60 -16.28
CA PHE A 494 -16.51 11.88 -17.66
C PHE A 494 -16.61 10.55 -18.42
N VAL A 495 -17.69 10.36 -19.14
CA VAL A 495 -17.95 9.17 -19.95
C VAL A 495 -18.49 9.61 -21.29
N ASP A 496 -17.66 9.52 -22.32
CA ASP A 496 -17.98 9.92 -23.68
C ASP A 496 -17.00 9.23 -24.65
N GLU A 497 -17.08 9.53 -25.91
CA GLU A 497 -16.14 9.11 -26.92
C GLU A 497 -14.97 10.09 -26.97
N TYR A 498 -13.82 9.69 -26.41
CA TYR A 498 -12.63 10.52 -26.29
C TYR A 498 -11.48 10.09 -27.19
N SER A 499 -11.49 8.85 -27.70
CA SER A 499 -10.50 8.38 -28.64
C SER A 499 -10.55 9.17 -29.93
N SER A 500 -9.41 9.73 -30.33
CA SER A 500 -9.33 10.52 -31.52
C SER A 500 -8.90 9.67 -32.73
N GLU A 501 -9.52 9.83 -33.88
CA GLU A 501 -9.10 9.22 -35.15
C GLU A 501 -7.70 9.70 -35.63
N ILE A 502 -7.09 10.66 -34.92
CA ILE A 502 -5.86 11.34 -35.32
C ILE A 502 -4.63 10.44 -35.13
N ILE A 503 -4.70 9.38 -34.29
CA ILE A 503 -3.57 8.48 -34.02
C ILE A 503 -3.88 7.09 -34.59
N ASN A 504 -3.90 6.97 -35.90
CA ASN A 504 -3.94 5.70 -36.62
C ASN A 504 -2.54 5.09 -36.77
N GLU A 505 -1.77 4.96 -35.69
CA GLU A 505 -0.54 4.21 -35.69
C GLU A 505 -0.82 2.71 -35.43
N ILE A 506 -0.13 1.84 -36.15
CA ILE A 506 -0.24 0.39 -35.95
C ILE A 506 0.10 0.04 -34.49
N GLY A 507 -0.82 -0.65 -33.81
CA GLY A 507 -0.65 -1.13 -32.44
C GLY A 507 -0.92 -0.09 -31.35
N VAL A 508 -1.50 1.06 -31.68
CA VAL A 508 -2.07 2.01 -30.71
C VAL A 508 -3.57 1.75 -30.58
N THR A 509 -4.05 1.61 -29.36
CA THR A 509 -5.45 1.31 -29.06
C THR A 509 -6.24 2.57 -28.73
N ASN A 510 -7.58 2.52 -28.80
CA ASN A 510 -8.44 3.60 -28.31
C ASN A 510 -8.20 3.86 -26.83
N HIS A 511 -7.99 2.81 -26.06
CA HIS A 511 -7.59 2.88 -24.65
C HIS A 511 -6.35 3.75 -24.42
N GLU A 512 -5.33 3.65 -25.27
CA GLU A 512 -4.11 4.47 -25.13
C GLU A 512 -4.33 5.93 -25.55
N THR A 513 -5.14 6.16 -26.58
CA THR A 513 -5.38 7.53 -27.09
C THR A 513 -6.25 8.36 -26.16
N SER A 514 -7.23 7.75 -25.51
CA SER A 514 -8.13 8.43 -24.56
C SER A 514 -7.41 8.92 -23.29
N ALA A 515 -6.24 8.35 -22.96
CA ALA A 515 -5.40 8.83 -21.86
C ALA A 515 -5.06 10.33 -22.00
N VAL A 516 -4.90 10.84 -23.22
CA VAL A 516 -4.63 12.28 -23.48
C VAL A 516 -5.77 13.14 -22.94
N SER A 517 -7.00 12.75 -23.19
CA SER A 517 -8.20 13.46 -22.70
C SER A 517 -8.30 13.38 -21.17
N PHE A 518 -8.02 12.22 -20.59
CA PHE A 518 -7.98 12.05 -19.13
C PHE A 518 -6.98 13.01 -18.47
N PHE A 519 -5.74 13.08 -18.95
CA PHE A 519 -4.73 13.98 -18.39
C PHE A 519 -5.06 15.45 -18.67
N SER A 520 -5.72 15.78 -19.78
CA SER A 520 -6.17 17.14 -20.08
C SER A 520 -7.22 17.61 -19.06
N GLU A 521 -8.15 16.75 -18.66
CA GLU A 521 -9.13 17.06 -17.60
C GLU A 521 -8.45 17.34 -16.24
N ILE A 522 -7.40 16.58 -15.90
CA ILE A 522 -6.61 16.80 -14.68
C ILE A 522 -5.90 18.15 -14.72
N ILE A 523 -5.22 18.47 -15.83
CA ILE A 523 -4.51 19.75 -16.01
C ILE A 523 -5.53 20.91 -15.95
N GLY A 524 -6.69 20.77 -16.59
CA GLY A 524 -7.77 21.75 -16.52
C GLY A 524 -8.29 21.96 -15.09
N TRP A 525 -8.42 20.88 -14.31
CA TRP A 525 -8.80 20.99 -12.90
C TRP A 525 -7.71 21.68 -12.06
N ILE A 526 -6.44 21.34 -12.28
CA ILE A 526 -5.31 21.98 -11.58
C ILE A 526 -5.28 23.48 -11.90
N GLY A 527 -5.41 23.85 -13.18
CA GLY A 527 -5.45 25.24 -13.61
C GLY A 527 -6.54 26.06 -12.87
N LYS A 528 -7.73 25.49 -12.71
CA LYS A 528 -8.86 26.12 -12.01
C LYS A 528 -8.67 26.24 -10.50
N ASN A 529 -7.87 25.38 -9.87
CA ASN A 529 -7.77 25.32 -8.40
C ASN A 529 -6.46 25.90 -7.85
N TYR A 530 -5.42 26.09 -8.68
CA TYR A 530 -4.09 26.48 -8.22
C TYR A 530 -3.44 27.62 -8.99
N ASN A 531 -3.94 28.02 -10.18
CA ASN A 531 -3.29 29.05 -11.01
C ASN A 531 -3.85 30.47 -10.79
N ASP A 532 -4.82 30.67 -9.87
CA ASP A 532 -5.40 31.99 -9.53
C ASP A 532 -4.74 32.63 -8.28
N ASN A 533 -3.54 32.19 -7.87
CA ASN A 533 -2.80 32.75 -6.74
C ASN A 533 -1.46 33.34 -7.14
#